data_499c3908a67b97726eff29cf3d4d3ea0
#
_entry.id   499c3908a67b97726eff29cf3d4d3ea0
#
_cell.length_a   1.000
_cell.length_b   1.000
_cell.length_c   1.000
_cell.angle_alpha   90.00
_cell.angle_beta   90.00
_cell.angle_gamma   90.00
#
_symmetry.space_group_name_H-M   'P 1'
#
loop_
_entity.id
_entity.type
_entity.pdbx_description
1 polymer ?
#
loop_
_entity_poly.entity_id
_entity_poly.type
_entity_poly.pdbx_seq_one_letter_code
_entity_poly.pdbx_strand_id
1 'polypeptide(L)'
;MIRTLFIIAGAALVLCIVTVGGAIALGGHDLQRHGWAWTIKDRDGETIRFERVKSGEVEDLGPFTTRTLAWTGGDTLTVDSTIDVEYVQGPANTVVVTGPKALADRVRLENGRLSLGDGDERIVFGWSSGNFSARSERDELRVVVTAPNVVRFVSNASGDLDIKAYDQPSLALDVSGSADVTAEGRTEALRLEIDGSGDADLRALAARDATVDISGSGDANVAPTGDVQVRIDGSGDVTLAARPAKLTTELSGSGDVYQD
;
A
#
# COMPACT_ATOMS: atom_id res chain seq x y z
N MET A 1 36.40 -25.07 3.20
CA MET A 1 35.30 -24.07 3.15
C MET A 1 34.00 -24.59 3.74
N ILE A 2 33.47 -25.76 3.37
CA ILE A 2 32.18 -26.29 3.88
C ILE A 2 32.18 -26.48 5.41
N ARG A 3 33.25 -27.01 6.03
CA ARG A 3 33.33 -27.16 7.48
C ARG A 3 33.24 -25.85 8.26
N THR A 4 33.83 -24.78 7.75
CA THR A 4 33.80 -23.45 8.38
C THR A 4 32.40 -22.85 8.32
N LEU A 5 31.68 -23.09 7.23
CA LEU A 5 30.27 -22.64 7.07
C LEU A 5 29.33 -23.33 8.08
N PHE A 6 29.50 -24.63 8.30
CA PHE A 6 28.72 -25.36 9.31
C PHE A 6 29.03 -24.92 10.75
N ILE A 7 30.28 -24.56 11.04
CA ILE A 7 30.66 -24.03 12.36
C ILE A 7 30.04 -22.66 12.60
N ILE A 8 30.04 -21.77 11.59
CA ILE A 8 29.44 -20.42 11.67
C ILE A 8 27.91 -20.55 11.81
N ALA A 9 27.27 -21.42 11.01
CA ALA A 9 25.83 -21.64 11.09
C ALA A 9 25.42 -22.24 12.45
N GLY A 10 26.19 -23.21 12.98
CA GLY A 10 26.00 -23.78 14.30
C GLY A 10 26.16 -22.76 15.43
N ALA A 11 27.19 -21.92 15.36
CA ALA A 11 27.42 -20.85 16.34
C ALA A 11 26.29 -19.79 16.31
N ALA A 12 25.82 -19.40 15.11
CA ALA A 12 24.69 -18.48 14.95
C ALA A 12 23.39 -19.07 15.51
N LEU A 13 23.13 -20.38 15.28
CA LEU A 13 21.97 -21.07 15.83
C LEU A 13 22.02 -21.13 17.36
N VAL A 14 23.18 -21.47 17.94
CA VAL A 14 23.37 -21.48 19.40
C VAL A 14 23.19 -20.08 19.98
N LEU A 15 23.71 -19.04 19.33
CA LEU A 15 23.52 -17.66 19.75
C LEU A 15 22.03 -17.26 19.73
N CYS A 16 21.30 -17.62 18.67
CA CYS A 16 19.84 -17.41 18.60
C CYS A 16 19.10 -18.13 19.73
N ILE A 17 19.42 -19.38 20.00
CA ILE A 17 18.79 -20.16 21.08
C ILE A 17 19.11 -19.55 22.46
N VAL A 18 20.34 -19.10 22.69
CA VAL A 18 20.75 -18.47 23.95
C VAL A 18 20.12 -17.11 24.13
N THR A 19 20.01 -16.29 23.06
CA THR A 19 19.36 -14.97 23.13
C THR A 19 17.85 -15.10 23.32
N VAL A 20 17.19 -16.00 22.61
CA VAL A 20 15.74 -16.27 22.77
C VAL A 20 15.47 -16.94 24.13
N GLY A 21 16.26 -17.94 24.51
CA GLY A 21 16.16 -18.61 25.79
C GLY A 21 16.47 -17.70 26.98
N GLY A 22 17.46 -16.82 26.84
CA GLY A 22 17.81 -15.78 27.80
C GLY A 22 16.70 -14.73 27.96
N ALA A 23 16.12 -14.28 26.86
CA ALA A 23 15.00 -13.37 26.87
C ALA A 23 13.75 -14.00 27.54
N ILE A 24 13.48 -15.29 27.29
CA ILE A 24 12.38 -16.04 27.96
C ILE A 24 12.69 -16.23 29.45
N ALA A 25 13.93 -16.54 29.83
CA ALA A 25 14.30 -16.75 31.22
C ALA A 25 14.31 -15.46 32.06
N LEU A 26 14.69 -14.33 31.46
CA LEU A 26 14.74 -13.03 32.16
C LEU A 26 13.40 -12.29 32.08
N GLY A 27 12.62 -12.47 31.02
CA GLY A 27 11.32 -11.83 30.80
C GLY A 27 10.11 -12.69 31.12
N GLY A 28 10.29 -14.00 31.30
CA GLY A 28 9.19 -14.97 31.43
C GLY A 28 8.24 -14.73 32.62
N HIS A 29 8.70 -14.08 33.68
CA HIS A 29 7.87 -13.72 34.82
C HIS A 29 7.00 -12.48 34.56
N ASP A 30 7.47 -11.56 33.74
CA ASP A 30 6.70 -10.38 33.32
C ASP A 30 5.71 -10.73 32.19
N LEU A 31 6.11 -11.62 31.27
CA LEU A 31 5.27 -12.13 30.19
C LEU A 31 4.03 -12.89 30.70
N GLN A 32 4.14 -13.60 31.85
CA GLN A 32 2.99 -14.28 32.45
C GLN A 32 2.01 -13.34 33.18
N ARG A 33 2.47 -12.18 33.62
CA ARG A 33 1.64 -11.21 34.37
C ARG A 33 0.96 -10.17 33.48
N HIS A 34 1.62 -9.74 32.38
CA HIS A 34 1.16 -8.62 31.56
C HIS A 34 0.77 -9.02 30.14
N GLY A 35 0.80 -10.32 29.80
CA GLY A 35 0.58 -10.79 28.43
C GLY A 35 1.79 -10.54 27.53
N TRP A 36 1.66 -10.93 26.26
CA TRP A 36 2.69 -10.68 25.23
C TRP A 36 2.40 -9.31 24.60
N ALA A 37 2.75 -8.25 25.31
CA ALA A 37 2.68 -6.89 24.79
C ALA A 37 4.07 -6.26 24.92
N TRP A 38 4.56 -5.64 23.87
CA TRP A 38 5.79 -4.84 23.91
C TRP A 38 5.63 -3.60 23.05
N THR A 39 6.42 -2.61 23.36
CA THR A 39 6.35 -1.30 22.74
C THR A 39 7.72 -0.96 22.17
N ILE A 40 7.76 -0.54 20.93
CA ILE A 40 8.96 0.00 20.27
C ILE A 40 8.69 1.48 20.02
N LYS A 41 9.67 2.32 20.38
CA LYS A 41 9.66 3.73 19.97
C LYS A 41 10.55 3.86 18.74
N ASP A 42 10.03 4.48 17.71
CA ASP A 42 10.80 4.80 16.54
C ASP A 42 11.70 6.04 16.75
N ARG A 43 12.41 6.43 15.71
CA ARG A 43 13.37 7.55 15.76
C ARG A 43 12.68 8.90 15.96
N ASP A 44 11.43 9.03 15.55
CA ASP A 44 10.61 10.25 15.58
C ASP A 44 9.78 10.33 16.87
N GLY A 45 9.87 9.30 17.74
CA GLY A 45 9.22 9.23 19.04
C GLY A 45 7.83 8.60 19.02
N GLU A 46 7.37 8.13 17.87
CA GLU A 46 6.13 7.37 17.72
C GLU A 46 6.25 6.00 18.40
N THR A 47 5.15 5.53 18.91
CA THR A 47 5.09 4.29 19.66
C THR A 47 4.39 3.21 18.86
N ILE A 48 5.09 2.13 18.53
CA ILE A 48 4.47 0.93 17.97
C ILE A 48 4.25 -0.05 19.10
N ARG A 49 3.00 -0.37 19.37
CA ARG A 49 2.58 -1.31 20.40
C ARG A 49 2.17 -2.64 19.79
N PHE A 50 2.84 -3.69 20.17
CA PHE A 50 2.53 -5.05 19.77
C PHE A 50 1.75 -5.74 20.86
N GLU A 51 0.58 -6.27 20.56
CA GLU A 51 -0.27 -6.99 21.49
C GLU A 51 -0.63 -8.37 20.96
N ARG A 52 -0.56 -9.37 21.80
CA ARG A 52 -0.99 -10.72 21.46
C ARG A 52 -2.45 -10.93 21.86
N VAL A 53 -3.27 -11.29 20.90
CA VAL A 53 -4.66 -11.71 21.14
C VAL A 53 -4.70 -13.22 21.39
N LYS A 54 -5.44 -13.64 22.39
CA LYS A 54 -5.72 -15.05 22.62
C LYS A 54 -6.70 -15.56 21.59
N SER A 55 -6.50 -16.82 21.16
CA SER A 55 -7.41 -17.48 20.20
C SER A 55 -8.87 -17.41 20.71
N GLY A 56 -9.75 -16.77 19.92
CA GLY A 56 -11.17 -16.63 20.24
C GLY A 56 -11.56 -15.32 20.92
N GLU A 57 -10.64 -14.45 21.28
CA GLU A 57 -10.95 -13.09 21.73
C GLU A 57 -11.17 -12.19 20.49
N VAL A 58 -12.23 -11.38 20.52
CA VAL A 58 -12.46 -10.34 19.52
C VAL A 58 -11.59 -9.15 19.92
N GLU A 59 -10.83 -8.66 18.95
CA GLU A 59 -9.99 -7.50 19.13
C GLU A 59 -10.84 -6.26 19.42
N ASP A 60 -10.59 -5.59 20.52
CA ASP A 60 -11.22 -4.31 20.83
C ASP A 60 -10.36 -3.17 20.29
N LEU A 61 -10.66 -2.74 19.06
CA LEU A 61 -10.04 -1.58 18.40
C LEU A 61 -10.62 -0.24 18.91
N GLY A 62 -11.43 -0.28 19.94
CA GLY A 62 -12.13 0.90 20.46
C GLY A 62 -13.34 1.30 19.58
N PRO A 63 -13.91 2.46 19.84
CA PRO A 63 -15.09 2.91 19.10
C PRO A 63 -14.74 3.26 17.66
N PHE A 64 -15.53 2.75 16.72
CA PHE A 64 -15.48 3.16 15.32
C PHE A 64 -16.21 4.49 15.11
N THR A 65 -15.73 5.25 14.16
CA THR A 65 -16.37 6.53 13.76
C THR A 65 -16.36 6.68 12.25
N THR A 66 -17.27 7.50 11.76
CA THR A 66 -17.28 7.98 10.38
C THR A 66 -17.21 9.50 10.39
N ARG A 67 -16.25 10.05 9.67
CA ARG A 67 -16.07 11.49 9.48
C ARG A 67 -16.21 11.83 8.01
N THR A 68 -16.89 12.94 7.72
CA THR A 68 -16.97 13.47 6.37
C THR A 68 -16.23 14.79 6.30
N LEU A 69 -15.29 14.89 5.38
CA LEU A 69 -14.53 16.09 5.07
C LEU A 69 -14.95 16.60 3.69
N ALA A 70 -14.85 17.90 3.46
CA ALA A 70 -15.06 18.46 2.12
C ALA A 70 -13.82 18.24 1.26
N TRP A 71 -14.00 17.74 0.04
CA TRP A 71 -12.92 17.66 -0.93
C TRP A 71 -12.55 19.06 -1.43
N THR A 72 -11.28 19.42 -1.35
CA THR A 72 -10.73 20.73 -1.76
C THR A 72 -9.53 20.59 -2.69
N GLY A 73 -9.26 19.37 -3.18
CA GLY A 73 -8.04 19.04 -3.90
C GLY A 73 -8.01 19.38 -5.39
N GLY A 74 -9.06 20.00 -5.92
CA GLY A 74 -9.08 20.31 -7.36
C GLY A 74 -9.03 19.04 -8.22
N ASP A 75 -8.04 18.96 -9.10
CA ASP A 75 -7.83 17.88 -10.06
C ASP A 75 -6.77 16.84 -9.65
N THR A 76 -6.17 17.00 -8.47
CA THR A 76 -5.09 16.14 -8.00
C THR A 76 -5.40 15.55 -6.62
N LEU A 77 -5.29 14.23 -6.48
CA LEU A 77 -5.30 13.50 -5.21
C LEU A 77 -3.89 12.98 -4.92
N THR A 78 -3.34 13.36 -3.77
CA THR A 78 -2.06 12.85 -3.28
C THR A 78 -2.29 12.04 -2.00
N VAL A 79 -1.72 10.84 -1.92
CA VAL A 79 -1.74 9.97 -0.74
C VAL A 79 -0.32 9.82 -0.21
N ASP A 80 -0.06 10.39 0.97
CA ASP A 80 1.27 10.40 1.60
C ASP A 80 1.35 9.49 2.84
N SER A 81 0.44 8.56 2.97
CA SER A 81 0.39 7.67 4.14
C SER A 81 0.00 6.26 3.75
N THR A 82 0.39 5.31 4.59
CA THR A 82 0.01 3.90 4.49
C THR A 82 -1.48 3.73 4.89
N ILE A 83 -2.37 4.27 4.07
CA ILE A 83 -3.83 4.16 4.20
C ILE A 83 -4.42 3.77 2.85
N ASP A 84 -5.39 2.88 2.88
CA ASP A 84 -6.09 2.48 1.67
C ASP A 84 -7.14 3.55 1.29
N VAL A 85 -7.10 3.93 0.03
CA VAL A 85 -7.96 4.99 -0.50
C VAL A 85 -8.77 4.47 -1.67
N GLU A 86 -10.08 4.55 -1.57
CA GLU A 86 -10.98 4.34 -2.69
C GLU A 86 -11.40 5.70 -3.26
N TYR A 87 -11.09 5.94 -4.52
CA TYR A 87 -11.63 7.08 -5.27
C TYR A 87 -12.80 6.63 -6.13
N VAL A 88 -13.90 7.33 -6.02
CA VAL A 88 -15.09 7.10 -6.86
C VAL A 88 -15.41 8.40 -7.59
N GLN A 89 -15.31 8.41 -8.92
CA GLN A 89 -15.71 9.58 -9.68
C GLN A 89 -17.23 9.81 -9.53
N GLY A 90 -17.59 11.02 -9.09
CA GLY A 90 -18.98 11.35 -8.86
C GLY A 90 -19.19 12.84 -8.59
N PRO A 91 -20.42 13.31 -8.58
CA PRO A 91 -20.73 14.74 -8.46
C PRO A 91 -20.50 15.33 -7.07
N ALA A 92 -20.29 14.51 -6.05
CA ALA A 92 -20.00 14.97 -4.70
C ALA A 92 -18.54 15.45 -4.58
N ASN A 93 -18.28 16.34 -3.63
CA ASN A 93 -16.95 16.77 -3.25
C ASN A 93 -16.75 16.41 -1.77
N THR A 94 -16.55 15.12 -1.50
CA THR A 94 -16.49 14.59 -0.12
C THR A 94 -15.40 13.57 0.03
N VAL A 95 -14.85 13.52 1.25
CA VAL A 95 -13.97 12.45 1.71
C VAL A 95 -14.60 11.85 2.97
N VAL A 96 -14.94 10.57 2.90
CA VAL A 96 -15.50 9.82 4.01
C VAL A 96 -14.42 8.95 4.61
N VAL A 97 -14.12 9.16 5.88
CA VAL A 97 -13.13 8.41 6.64
C VAL A 97 -13.87 7.55 7.66
N THR A 98 -13.71 6.24 7.60
CA THR A 98 -14.34 5.27 8.50
C THR A 98 -13.29 4.37 9.12
N GLY A 99 -13.35 4.16 10.42
CA GLY A 99 -12.42 3.29 11.14
C GLY A 99 -12.37 3.55 12.64
N PRO A 100 -11.38 2.99 13.33
CA PRO A 100 -11.12 3.28 14.74
C PRO A 100 -10.99 4.78 14.95
N LYS A 101 -11.70 5.31 15.97
CA LYS A 101 -11.78 6.76 16.20
C LYS A 101 -10.39 7.39 16.36
N ALA A 102 -9.49 6.70 17.05
CA ALA A 102 -8.13 7.19 17.28
C ALA A 102 -7.37 7.44 15.96
N LEU A 103 -7.55 6.60 14.94
CA LEU A 103 -6.94 6.75 13.61
C LEU A 103 -7.73 7.72 12.73
N ALA A 104 -9.05 7.55 12.67
CA ALA A 104 -9.90 8.39 11.83
C ALA A 104 -9.78 9.89 12.18
N ASP A 105 -9.57 10.23 13.45
CA ASP A 105 -9.34 11.61 13.90
C ASP A 105 -7.99 12.18 13.47
N ARG A 106 -7.02 11.34 13.15
CA ARG A 106 -5.68 11.72 12.68
C ARG A 106 -5.61 11.94 11.17
N VAL A 107 -6.56 11.44 10.39
CA VAL A 107 -6.59 11.69 8.95
C VAL A 107 -6.73 13.18 8.66
N ARG A 108 -5.82 13.70 7.86
CA ARG A 108 -5.73 15.08 7.40
C ARG A 108 -5.98 15.13 5.91
N LEU A 109 -6.71 16.15 5.50
CA LEU A 109 -6.92 16.48 4.09
C LEU A 109 -6.57 17.95 3.89
N GLU A 110 -5.54 18.22 3.12
CA GLU A 110 -5.08 19.58 2.84
C GLU A 110 -4.80 19.73 1.34
N ASN A 111 -5.56 20.56 0.65
CA ASN A 111 -5.39 20.82 -0.79
C ASN A 111 -5.27 19.54 -1.66
N GLY A 112 -6.11 18.54 -1.41
CA GLY A 112 -6.08 17.27 -2.13
C GLY A 112 -5.03 16.27 -1.66
N ARG A 113 -4.27 16.59 -0.62
CA ARG A 113 -3.29 15.71 -0.01
C ARG A 113 -3.89 15.03 1.22
N LEU A 114 -3.96 13.71 1.18
CA LEU A 114 -4.34 12.86 2.31
C LEU A 114 -3.09 12.41 3.05
N SER A 115 -3.10 12.60 4.35
CA SER A 115 -2.03 12.14 5.26
C SER A 115 -2.61 11.64 6.57
N LEU A 116 -1.88 10.77 7.24
CA LEU A 116 -2.17 10.35 8.61
C LEU A 116 -1.22 11.10 9.53
N GLY A 117 -1.77 11.89 10.45
CA GLY A 117 -0.98 12.61 11.45
C GLY A 117 -0.27 11.62 12.39
N ASP A 118 0.84 12.09 12.99
CA ASP A 118 1.65 11.31 13.93
C ASP A 118 0.83 10.74 15.08
N GLY A 119 1.27 9.63 15.65
CA GLY A 119 0.67 9.02 16.82
C GLY A 119 0.94 7.52 16.93
N ASP A 120 0.59 6.97 18.08
CA ASP A 120 0.83 5.57 18.38
C ASP A 120 0.13 4.63 17.39
N GLU A 121 0.82 3.56 17.03
CA GLU A 121 0.32 2.47 16.21
C GLU A 121 0.20 1.20 17.03
N ARG A 122 -0.88 0.46 16.80
CA ARG A 122 -1.10 -0.83 17.44
C ARG A 122 -1.13 -1.94 16.41
N ILE A 123 -0.26 -2.91 16.62
CA ILE A 123 -0.21 -4.13 15.83
C ILE A 123 -0.63 -5.29 16.72
N VAL A 124 -1.65 -5.99 16.30
CA VAL A 124 -2.18 -7.14 16.99
C VAL A 124 -1.77 -8.41 16.26
N PHE A 125 -1.28 -9.39 17.01
CA PHE A 125 -0.88 -10.66 16.44
C PHE A 125 -1.45 -11.84 17.23
N GLY A 126 -1.70 -12.92 16.55
CA GLY A 126 -2.27 -14.12 17.16
C GLY A 126 -2.04 -15.37 16.34
N TRP A 127 -2.38 -16.51 16.97
CA TRP A 127 -2.39 -17.83 16.33
C TRP A 127 -3.80 -18.35 16.37
N SER A 128 -4.37 -18.68 15.24
CA SER A 128 -5.67 -19.31 15.13
C SER A 128 -5.59 -20.52 14.20
N SER A 129 -6.04 -21.70 14.66
CA SER A 129 -6.06 -22.92 13.87
C SER A 129 -4.71 -23.30 13.23
N GLY A 130 -3.60 -22.97 13.91
CA GLY A 130 -2.23 -23.21 13.40
C GLY A 130 -1.68 -22.14 12.46
N ASN A 131 -2.46 -21.12 12.14
CA ASN A 131 -2.02 -20.02 11.31
C ASN A 131 -1.67 -18.79 12.16
N PHE A 132 -0.52 -18.19 11.86
CA PHE A 132 -0.13 -16.88 12.41
C PHE A 132 -0.85 -15.78 11.64
N SER A 133 -1.40 -14.80 12.36
CA SER A 133 -1.93 -13.57 11.79
C SER A 133 -1.41 -12.36 12.55
N ALA A 134 -1.08 -11.31 11.84
CA ALA A 134 -0.80 -10.00 12.39
C ALA A 134 -1.65 -8.97 11.64
N ARG A 135 -2.24 -8.02 12.33
CA ARG A 135 -3.05 -6.95 11.77
C ARG A 135 -2.65 -5.63 12.41
N SER A 136 -2.61 -4.59 11.60
CA SER A 136 -2.51 -3.22 12.08
C SER A 136 -3.90 -2.63 12.29
N GLU A 137 -4.06 -1.71 13.23
CA GLU A 137 -5.28 -0.89 13.31
C GLU A 137 -5.53 -0.09 12.03
N ARG A 138 -4.48 0.16 11.23
CA ARG A 138 -4.57 0.86 9.95
C ARG A 138 -5.36 0.07 8.91
N ASP A 139 -5.32 -1.28 8.95
CA ASP A 139 -6.07 -2.14 8.04
C ASP A 139 -7.59 -1.97 8.15
N GLU A 140 -8.06 -1.38 9.25
CA GLU A 140 -9.47 -1.08 9.50
C GLU A 140 -9.86 0.37 9.15
N LEU A 141 -8.88 1.17 8.69
CA LEU A 141 -9.12 2.55 8.27
C LEU A 141 -9.43 2.58 6.77
N ARG A 142 -10.62 3.02 6.43
CA ARG A 142 -11.08 3.17 5.05
C ARG A 142 -11.33 4.63 4.72
N VAL A 143 -10.76 5.10 3.63
CA VAL A 143 -10.96 6.45 3.11
C VAL A 143 -11.59 6.38 1.73
N VAL A 144 -12.78 6.97 1.57
CA VAL A 144 -13.47 7.06 0.28
C VAL A 144 -13.51 8.52 -0.16
N VAL A 145 -12.87 8.81 -1.28
CA VAL A 145 -12.87 10.14 -1.92
C VAL A 145 -13.89 10.13 -3.06
N THR A 146 -14.86 11.02 -3.03
CA THR A 146 -15.78 11.23 -4.14
C THR A 146 -15.58 12.64 -4.70
N ALA A 147 -15.16 12.74 -5.94
CA ALA A 147 -14.95 14.03 -6.62
C ALA A 147 -15.16 13.89 -8.14
N PRO A 148 -15.61 14.97 -8.83
CA PRO A 148 -15.95 14.87 -10.25
C PRO A 148 -14.77 14.95 -11.20
N ASN A 149 -13.65 15.60 -10.82
CA ASN A 149 -12.65 16.10 -11.77
C ASN A 149 -11.20 15.75 -11.40
N VAL A 150 -10.96 14.71 -10.62
CA VAL A 150 -9.59 14.28 -10.33
C VAL A 150 -9.03 13.56 -11.55
N VAL A 151 -7.91 14.06 -12.09
CA VAL A 151 -7.23 13.50 -13.26
C VAL A 151 -5.80 13.06 -12.96
N ARG A 152 -5.26 13.45 -11.81
CA ARG A 152 -3.93 13.05 -11.35
C ARG A 152 -4.00 12.44 -9.96
N PHE A 153 -3.39 11.29 -9.82
CA PHE A 153 -3.25 10.57 -8.56
C PHE A 153 -1.77 10.35 -8.27
N VAL A 154 -1.36 10.68 -7.07
CA VAL A 154 0.03 10.53 -6.61
C VAL A 154 0.00 9.69 -5.34
N SER A 155 0.61 8.52 -5.36
CA SER A 155 0.81 7.67 -4.19
C SER A 155 2.29 7.65 -3.82
N ASN A 156 2.61 8.18 -2.63
CA ASN A 156 3.98 8.24 -2.11
C ASN A 156 4.22 7.25 -0.96
N ALA A 157 3.36 6.28 -0.80
CA ALA A 157 3.37 5.39 0.36
C ALA A 157 3.13 3.93 -0.04
N SER A 158 2.62 3.12 0.91
CA SER A 158 2.39 1.68 0.71
C SER A 158 0.92 1.29 0.92
N GLY A 159 0.00 2.26 0.94
CA GLY A 159 -1.44 1.99 0.98
C GLY A 159 -2.00 1.84 -0.42
N ASP A 160 -3.03 1.03 -0.58
CA ASP A 160 -3.64 0.73 -1.86
C ASP A 160 -4.53 1.88 -2.35
N LEU A 161 -4.56 2.07 -3.67
CA LEU A 161 -5.40 3.08 -4.32
C LEU A 161 -6.33 2.42 -5.34
N ASP A 162 -7.63 2.41 -5.02
CA ASP A 162 -8.69 1.92 -5.91
C ASP A 162 -9.39 3.08 -6.61
N ILE A 163 -9.33 3.16 -7.94
CA ILE A 163 -9.99 4.18 -8.74
C ILE A 163 -11.19 3.58 -9.46
N LYS A 164 -12.40 4.04 -9.12
CA LYS A 164 -13.66 3.48 -9.61
C LYS A 164 -14.48 4.47 -10.42
N ALA A 165 -15.23 3.91 -11.36
CA ALA A 165 -16.16 4.65 -12.23
C ALA A 165 -15.50 5.82 -12.97
N TYR A 166 -14.22 5.65 -13.36
CA TYR A 166 -13.43 6.70 -14.00
C TYR A 166 -13.93 6.99 -15.42
N ASP A 167 -14.14 8.26 -15.71
CA ASP A 167 -14.59 8.75 -17.04
C ASP A 167 -14.07 10.16 -17.28
N GLN A 168 -12.78 10.29 -17.63
CA GLN A 168 -12.11 11.54 -17.93
C GLN A 168 -11.22 11.39 -19.17
N PRO A 169 -10.95 12.49 -19.88
CA PRO A 169 -10.07 12.47 -21.07
C PRO A 169 -8.65 12.02 -20.77
N SER A 170 -8.16 12.21 -19.55
CA SER A 170 -6.81 11.83 -19.16
C SER A 170 -6.76 11.28 -17.74
N LEU A 171 -5.87 10.32 -17.51
CA LEU A 171 -5.51 9.79 -16.20
C LEU A 171 -4.00 9.79 -16.07
N ALA A 172 -3.50 10.45 -15.03
CA ALA A 172 -2.10 10.40 -14.63
C ALA A 172 -1.98 9.71 -13.27
N LEU A 173 -1.16 8.68 -13.20
CA LEU A 173 -0.85 7.89 -12.00
C LEU A 173 0.64 7.97 -11.75
N ASP A 174 1.04 8.53 -10.61
CA ASP A 174 2.42 8.58 -10.14
C ASP A 174 2.52 7.73 -8.86
N VAL A 175 3.15 6.58 -8.94
CA VAL A 175 3.27 5.61 -7.83
C VAL A 175 4.72 5.55 -7.38
N SER A 176 4.98 6.04 -6.17
CA SER A 176 6.30 5.97 -5.53
C SER A 176 6.20 5.14 -4.27
N GLY A 177 7.05 4.13 -4.14
CA GLY A 177 7.03 3.22 -2.99
C GLY A 177 6.52 1.84 -3.33
N SER A 178 5.57 1.31 -2.55
CA SER A 178 5.06 -0.08 -2.69
C SER A 178 3.53 -0.14 -2.68
N ALA A 179 2.87 0.93 -3.09
CA ALA A 179 1.43 0.97 -3.19
C ALA A 179 0.93 0.19 -4.41
N ASP A 180 -0.13 -0.57 -4.24
CA ASP A 180 -0.82 -1.19 -5.35
C ASP A 180 -1.95 -0.28 -5.83
N VAL A 181 -2.06 -0.12 -7.16
CA VAL A 181 -3.07 0.74 -7.77
C VAL A 181 -3.98 -0.07 -8.67
N THR A 182 -5.28 0.05 -8.47
CA THR A 182 -6.28 -0.48 -9.41
C THR A 182 -7.09 0.67 -10.02
N ALA A 183 -7.50 0.53 -11.29
CA ALA A 183 -8.42 1.48 -11.89
C ALA A 183 -9.39 0.79 -12.83
N GLU A 184 -10.67 1.24 -12.76
CA GLU A 184 -11.74 0.80 -13.65
C GLU A 184 -12.50 1.97 -14.27
N GLY A 185 -12.85 1.83 -15.54
CA GLY A 185 -13.58 2.85 -16.28
C GLY A 185 -12.99 3.10 -17.66
N ARG A 186 -12.86 4.37 -18.07
CA ARG A 186 -12.31 4.73 -19.38
C ARG A 186 -11.55 6.06 -19.36
N THR A 187 -10.54 6.15 -20.23
CA THR A 187 -9.79 7.38 -20.50
C THR A 187 -9.31 7.41 -21.95
N GLU A 188 -9.03 8.59 -22.50
CA GLU A 188 -8.38 8.67 -23.81
C GLU A 188 -6.86 8.58 -23.70
N ALA A 189 -6.27 9.16 -22.65
CA ALA A 189 -4.84 9.18 -22.44
C ALA A 189 -4.48 8.72 -21.03
N LEU A 190 -3.73 7.63 -20.91
CA LEU A 190 -3.15 7.12 -19.67
C LEU A 190 -1.67 7.49 -19.61
N ARG A 191 -1.25 8.09 -18.48
CA ARG A 191 0.14 8.18 -18.09
C ARG A 191 0.32 7.44 -16.76
N LEU A 192 1.15 6.44 -16.74
CA LEU A 192 1.53 5.67 -15.56
C LEU A 192 3.04 5.83 -15.34
N GLU A 193 3.43 6.22 -14.14
CA GLU A 193 4.80 6.28 -13.69
C GLU A 193 4.93 5.50 -12.39
N ILE A 194 5.77 4.48 -12.37
CA ILE A 194 6.07 3.67 -11.18
C ILE A 194 7.54 3.85 -10.82
N ASP A 195 7.79 4.39 -9.64
CA ASP A 195 9.14 4.52 -9.07
C ASP A 195 9.21 3.73 -7.75
N GLY A 196 9.59 2.47 -7.85
CA GLY A 196 9.63 1.58 -6.69
C GLY A 196 9.25 0.14 -6.97
N SER A 197 8.38 -0.42 -6.13
CA SER A 197 7.98 -1.83 -6.16
C SER A 197 6.46 -2.02 -6.04
N GLY A 198 5.69 -0.95 -6.22
CA GLY A 198 4.23 -1.03 -6.25
C GLY A 198 3.74 -1.50 -7.62
N ASP A 199 2.60 -2.15 -7.66
CA ASP A 199 2.01 -2.72 -8.85
C ASP A 199 0.79 -1.92 -9.33
N ALA A 200 0.54 -1.93 -10.66
CA ALA A 200 -0.64 -1.29 -11.24
C ALA A 200 -1.48 -2.27 -12.06
N ASP A 201 -2.70 -2.59 -11.59
CA ASP A 201 -3.66 -3.36 -12.35
C ASP A 201 -4.74 -2.47 -12.99
N LEU A 202 -4.51 -2.09 -14.23
CA LEU A 202 -5.39 -1.22 -15.01
C LEU A 202 -6.10 -1.96 -16.15
N ARG A 203 -6.22 -3.29 -16.06
CA ARG A 203 -6.91 -4.10 -17.09
C ARG A 203 -8.39 -3.75 -17.26
N ALA A 204 -9.02 -3.25 -16.19
CA ALA A 204 -10.41 -2.81 -16.20
C ALA A 204 -10.59 -1.35 -16.65
N LEU A 205 -9.49 -0.63 -16.94
CA LEU A 205 -9.49 0.72 -17.47
C LEU A 205 -9.35 0.68 -19.00
N ALA A 206 -10.40 0.99 -19.72
CA ALA A 206 -10.35 1.13 -21.18
C ALA A 206 -9.59 2.41 -21.53
N ALA A 207 -8.34 2.30 -21.94
CA ALA A 207 -7.53 3.42 -22.41
C ALA A 207 -7.39 3.40 -23.94
N ARG A 208 -7.33 4.58 -24.58
CA ARG A 208 -6.96 4.64 -25.98
C ARG A 208 -5.44 4.64 -26.09
N ASP A 209 -4.78 5.67 -25.65
CA ASP A 209 -3.33 5.81 -25.72
C ASP A 209 -2.74 5.64 -24.31
N ALA A 210 -1.52 5.10 -24.23
CA ALA A 210 -0.84 4.93 -22.94
C ALA A 210 0.65 5.25 -23.01
N THR A 211 1.15 5.90 -21.98
CA THR A 211 2.58 6.02 -21.68
C THR A 211 2.82 5.37 -20.32
N VAL A 212 3.70 4.38 -20.28
CA VAL A 212 4.06 3.63 -19.07
C VAL A 212 5.56 3.76 -18.88
N ASP A 213 5.95 4.35 -17.74
CA ASP A 213 7.34 4.50 -17.32
C ASP A 213 7.53 3.75 -15.99
N ILE A 214 8.37 2.73 -15.96
CA ILE A 214 8.69 1.97 -14.74
C ILE A 214 10.17 2.15 -14.42
N SER A 215 10.44 2.62 -13.19
CA SER A 215 11.77 2.65 -12.59
C SER A 215 11.76 1.81 -11.32
N GLY A 216 12.30 0.61 -11.37
CA GLY A 216 12.32 -0.29 -10.21
C GLY A 216 11.91 -1.72 -10.51
N SER A 217 11.04 -2.29 -9.68
CA SER A 217 10.63 -3.70 -9.74
C SER A 217 9.11 -3.90 -9.69
N GLY A 218 8.33 -2.83 -9.79
CA GLY A 218 6.87 -2.91 -9.85
C GLY A 218 6.38 -3.32 -11.23
N ASP A 219 5.25 -3.98 -11.29
CA ASP A 219 4.64 -4.49 -12.51
C ASP A 219 3.41 -3.67 -12.93
N ALA A 220 3.15 -3.60 -14.22
CA ALA A 220 1.97 -2.92 -14.74
C ALA A 220 1.17 -3.79 -15.71
N ASN A 221 -0.14 -3.89 -15.46
CA ASN A 221 -1.11 -4.53 -16.36
C ASN A 221 -2.02 -3.46 -16.95
N VAL A 222 -1.94 -3.21 -18.25
CA VAL A 222 -2.71 -2.15 -18.93
C VAL A 222 -3.43 -2.69 -20.17
N ALA A 223 -4.55 -2.07 -20.57
CA ALA A 223 -5.37 -2.49 -21.70
C ALA A 223 -5.58 -1.38 -22.76
N PRO A 224 -4.52 -0.73 -23.28
CA PRO A 224 -4.64 0.32 -24.29
C PRO A 224 -4.86 -0.25 -25.69
N THR A 225 -5.59 0.48 -26.54
CA THR A 225 -5.93 0.06 -27.91
C THR A 225 -5.30 0.91 -29.00
N GLY A 226 -4.80 2.09 -28.69
CA GLY A 226 -4.19 3.05 -29.61
C GLY A 226 -2.66 3.01 -29.60
N ASP A 227 -2.03 4.17 -29.45
CA ASP A 227 -0.58 4.31 -29.40
C ASP A 227 -0.07 4.07 -27.98
N VAL A 228 0.93 3.18 -27.85
CA VAL A 228 1.53 2.80 -26.56
C VAL A 228 3.03 3.03 -26.59
N GLN A 229 3.50 3.71 -25.57
CA GLN A 229 4.92 3.84 -25.27
C GLN A 229 5.20 3.23 -23.90
N VAL A 230 6.14 2.28 -23.83
CA VAL A 230 6.59 1.64 -22.60
C VAL A 230 8.07 1.88 -22.44
N ARG A 231 8.45 2.36 -21.26
CA ARG A 231 9.84 2.46 -20.84
C ARG A 231 10.01 1.72 -19.52
N ILE A 232 11.01 0.85 -19.46
CA ILE A 232 11.36 0.11 -18.23
C ILE A 232 12.84 0.33 -17.96
N ASP A 233 13.14 0.82 -16.75
CA ASP A 233 14.49 0.90 -16.20
C ASP A 233 14.52 0.13 -14.87
N GLY A 234 14.80 -1.17 -14.97
CA GLY A 234 14.78 -2.06 -13.79
C GLY A 234 14.42 -3.49 -14.11
N SER A 235 13.59 -4.10 -13.26
CA SER A 235 13.20 -5.51 -13.34
C SER A 235 11.69 -5.74 -13.34
N GLY A 236 10.91 -4.67 -13.39
CA GLY A 236 9.45 -4.77 -13.48
C GLY A 236 8.99 -5.12 -14.89
N ASP A 237 7.81 -5.71 -15.00
CA ASP A 237 7.22 -6.18 -16.24
C ASP A 237 5.98 -5.36 -16.61
N VAL A 238 5.71 -5.23 -17.93
CA VAL A 238 4.48 -4.64 -18.42
C VAL A 238 3.69 -5.67 -19.23
N THR A 239 2.46 -5.94 -18.84
CA THR A 239 1.52 -6.80 -19.58
C THR A 239 0.47 -5.93 -20.29
N LEU A 240 0.40 -6.06 -21.61
CA LEU A 240 -0.64 -5.45 -22.44
C LEU A 240 -1.79 -6.43 -22.62
N ALA A 241 -2.87 -6.24 -21.85
CA ALA A 241 -4.08 -7.07 -21.90
C ALA A 241 -4.98 -6.76 -23.12
N ALA A 242 -4.60 -5.80 -23.95
CA ALA A 242 -5.22 -5.51 -25.24
C ALA A 242 -4.14 -5.30 -26.29
N ARG A 243 -4.51 -5.45 -27.56
CA ARG A 243 -3.58 -5.26 -28.67
C ARG A 243 -3.56 -3.79 -29.12
N PRO A 244 -2.47 -3.02 -28.89
CA PRO A 244 -2.37 -1.65 -29.32
C PRO A 244 -2.20 -1.52 -30.84
N ALA A 245 -2.61 -0.39 -31.41
CA ALA A 245 -2.39 -0.08 -32.82
C ALA A 245 -0.90 0.14 -33.13
N LYS A 246 -0.17 0.72 -32.17
CA LYS A 246 1.27 0.93 -32.23
C LYS A 246 1.90 0.72 -30.86
N LEU A 247 3.02 -0.02 -30.82
CA LEU A 247 3.81 -0.22 -29.62
C LEU A 247 5.23 0.27 -29.84
N THR A 248 5.74 1.08 -28.91
CA THR A 248 7.14 1.50 -28.83
C THR A 248 7.67 1.13 -27.46
N THR A 249 8.79 0.43 -27.40
CA THR A 249 9.39 -0.03 -26.13
C THR A 249 10.83 0.44 -26.03
N GLU A 250 11.21 0.88 -24.82
CA GLU A 250 12.57 1.20 -24.41
C GLU A 250 12.85 0.44 -23.12
N LEU A 251 13.72 -0.57 -23.17
CA LEU A 251 14.01 -1.46 -22.05
C LEU A 251 15.46 -1.30 -21.61
N SER A 252 15.66 -1.08 -20.30
CA SER A 252 16.95 -1.04 -19.64
C SER A 252 16.87 -1.87 -18.35
N GLY A 253 17.56 -3.00 -18.30
CA GLY A 253 17.51 -3.92 -17.16
C GLY A 253 17.04 -5.32 -17.56
N SER A 254 16.21 -5.94 -16.69
CA SER A 254 15.75 -7.34 -16.83
C SER A 254 14.23 -7.46 -17.02
N GLY A 255 13.53 -6.34 -17.08
CA GLY A 255 12.09 -6.32 -17.28
C GLY A 255 11.69 -6.60 -18.72
N ASP A 256 10.50 -7.14 -18.90
CA ASP A 256 9.94 -7.55 -20.18
C ASP A 256 8.58 -6.88 -20.46
N VAL A 257 8.19 -6.84 -21.73
CA VAL A 257 6.86 -6.41 -22.17
C VAL A 257 6.14 -7.58 -22.82
N TYR A 258 5.03 -8.01 -22.21
CA TYR A 258 4.18 -9.09 -22.69
C TYR A 258 2.93 -8.54 -23.37
N GLN A 259 2.43 -9.28 -24.35
CA GLN A 259 1.18 -8.98 -25.03
C GLN A 259 0.32 -10.24 -25.08
N ASP A 260 -0.88 -10.16 -24.49
CA ASP A 260 -1.89 -11.23 -24.48
C ASP A 260 -2.67 -11.33 -25.80
#